data_ebe821416240d0dc72eb29e942eeb1a2
#
_entry.id   ebe821416240d0dc72eb29e942eeb1a2
#
_cell.length_a   1.000
_cell.length_b   1.000
_cell.length_c   1.000
_cell.angle_alpha   90.00
_cell.angle_beta   90.00
_cell.angle_gamma   90.00
#
_symmetry.space_group_name_H-M   'P 1'
#
loop_
_entity.id
_entity.type
_entity.pdbx_description
1 polymer ?
#
loop_
_entity_poly.entity_id
_entity_poly.type
_entity_poly.pdbx_seq_one_letter_code
_entity_poly.pdbx_strand_id
1 'polypeptide(L)'
;RGKNKKISRKNKRNSLGEKGVGRLAVHKLATAIVLETKEEGVLFGHTFAINWKDLIKNTMYIEDTKVSVSDCPNTTFINKQHGTRVILSNLRRKTWLRKDFRNLARTINTLISPFEKNKDNFSVELVLPEEQENWIKDIFNINDIIESAIYHFKFFINNNGEYTWIYKFVPPSVFGLECSKKAVYHDKLLLDNNKNLTLKANDLNQIGTVAGEFHVFNLSSDILNTFNQSE
;
A
#
# COMPACT_ATOMS: atom_id res chain seq x y z
N ARG A 1 -10.23 24.95 -11.10
CA ARG A 1 -10.90 23.81 -10.43
C ARG A 1 -10.41 23.76 -8.99
N GLY A 2 -11.32 24.01 -8.02
CA GLY A 2 -11.01 24.17 -6.60
C GLY A 2 -10.38 22.94 -5.99
N LYS A 3 -9.33 23.17 -5.22
CA LYS A 3 -8.53 22.18 -4.49
C LYS A 3 -9.23 21.63 -3.24
N ASN A 4 -10.48 21.24 -3.33
CA ASN A 4 -11.09 20.51 -2.23
C ASN A 4 -10.68 19.04 -2.32
N LYS A 5 -9.62 18.66 -1.62
CA LYS A 5 -9.27 17.26 -1.41
C LYS A 5 -10.48 16.58 -0.78
N LYS A 6 -11.19 15.77 -1.56
CA LYS A 6 -12.31 15.00 -1.04
C LYS A 6 -11.76 13.92 -0.12
N ILE A 7 -11.95 14.11 1.16
CA ILE A 7 -11.69 13.10 2.19
C ILE A 7 -12.76 12.02 2.07
N SER A 8 -12.37 10.75 2.06
CA SER A 8 -13.32 9.65 2.03
C SER A 8 -14.22 9.71 3.27
N ARG A 9 -15.54 9.56 3.09
CA ARG A 9 -16.52 9.69 4.18
C ARG A 9 -16.28 8.67 5.30
N LYS A 10 -15.95 7.44 4.96
CA LYS A 10 -15.80 6.32 5.91
C LYS A 10 -14.44 6.31 6.58
N ASN A 11 -13.36 6.43 5.85
CA ASN A 11 -12.00 6.21 6.36
C ASN A 11 -11.21 7.51 6.55
N LYS A 12 -11.82 8.66 6.32
CA LYS A 12 -11.20 10.01 6.42
C LYS A 12 -9.85 10.12 5.69
N ARG A 13 -9.64 9.29 4.67
CA ARG A 13 -8.42 9.27 3.86
C ARG A 13 -8.49 10.30 2.75
N ASN A 14 -7.37 10.96 2.49
CA ASN A 14 -7.25 11.85 1.35
C ASN A 14 -7.28 11.03 0.05
N SER A 15 -8.01 11.54 -0.96
CA SER A 15 -7.95 10.96 -2.30
C SER A 15 -6.54 11.10 -2.86
N LEU A 16 -5.89 9.99 -3.21
CA LEU A 16 -4.57 9.98 -3.83
C LEU A 16 -4.60 10.34 -5.34
N GLY A 17 -5.78 10.28 -5.95
CA GLY A 17 -5.96 10.51 -7.38
C GLY A 17 -6.49 11.92 -7.68
N GLU A 18 -5.60 12.84 -8.04
CA GLU A 18 -6.01 14.21 -8.41
C GLU A 18 -6.34 14.36 -9.90
N LYS A 19 -5.71 13.59 -10.77
CA LYS A 19 -5.74 13.82 -12.24
C LYS A 19 -6.64 12.86 -13.03
N GLY A 20 -7.21 11.83 -12.41
CA GLY A 20 -8.02 10.83 -13.12
C GLY A 20 -7.24 9.93 -14.09
N VAL A 21 -5.91 10.04 -14.12
CA VAL A 21 -5.03 9.38 -15.11
C VAL A 21 -5.01 7.86 -14.92
N GLY A 22 -5.23 7.35 -13.70
CA GLY A 22 -5.20 5.91 -13.41
C GLY A 22 -6.20 5.10 -14.25
N ARG A 23 -7.39 5.66 -14.53
CA ARG A 23 -8.39 5.01 -15.37
C ARG A 23 -7.94 4.87 -16.83
N LEU A 24 -7.18 5.82 -17.32
CA LEU A 24 -6.62 5.80 -18.69
C LEU A 24 -5.40 4.86 -18.78
N ALA A 25 -4.70 4.61 -17.69
CA ALA A 25 -3.55 3.69 -17.67
C ALA A 25 -3.97 2.25 -18.03
N VAL A 26 -5.19 1.86 -17.74
CA VAL A 26 -5.76 0.55 -18.09
C VAL A 26 -5.70 0.27 -19.60
N HIS A 27 -5.87 1.30 -20.42
CA HIS A 27 -5.75 1.20 -21.87
C HIS A 27 -4.36 0.69 -22.32
N LYS A 28 -3.30 0.97 -21.57
CA LYS A 28 -1.96 0.43 -21.85
C LYS A 28 -1.82 -1.07 -21.56
N LEU A 29 -2.66 -1.60 -20.68
CA LEU A 29 -2.61 -3.00 -20.25
C LEU A 29 -3.46 -3.89 -21.13
N ALA A 30 -4.66 -3.44 -21.53
CA ALA A 30 -5.64 -4.26 -22.24
C ALA A 30 -6.38 -3.47 -23.32
N THR A 31 -6.98 -4.17 -24.27
CA THR A 31 -7.82 -3.58 -25.31
C THR A 31 -9.30 -3.59 -25.00
N ALA A 32 -9.72 -4.38 -24.03
CA ALA A 32 -11.09 -4.37 -23.53
C ALA A 32 -11.11 -4.30 -22.01
N ILE A 33 -12.07 -3.54 -21.49
CA ILE A 33 -12.30 -3.36 -20.06
C ILE A 33 -13.78 -3.51 -19.76
N VAL A 34 -14.09 -4.21 -18.69
CA VAL A 34 -15.42 -4.21 -18.06
C VAL A 34 -15.26 -3.70 -16.64
N LEU A 35 -16.08 -2.75 -16.27
CA LEU A 35 -16.14 -2.24 -14.91
C LEU A 35 -17.52 -2.54 -14.34
N GLU A 36 -17.52 -3.21 -13.20
CA GLU A 36 -18.69 -3.48 -12.39
C GLU A 36 -18.55 -2.73 -11.07
N THR A 37 -19.57 -2.04 -10.64
CA THR A 37 -19.56 -1.33 -9.36
C THR A 37 -20.90 -1.46 -8.66
N LYS A 38 -20.87 -1.60 -7.34
CA LYS A 38 -22.05 -1.66 -6.48
C LYS A 38 -21.79 -0.85 -5.23
N GLU A 39 -22.72 0.04 -4.92
CA GLU A 39 -22.68 0.85 -3.71
C GLU A 39 -23.22 0.05 -2.51
N GLU A 40 -22.75 0.38 -1.31
CA GLU A 40 -23.21 -0.21 -0.05
C GLU A 40 -24.71 0.09 0.16
N GLY A 41 -25.49 -0.96 0.45
CA GLY A 41 -26.93 -0.82 0.72
C GLY A 41 -27.83 -0.80 -0.52
N VAL A 42 -27.28 -0.84 -1.73
CA VAL A 42 -28.04 -0.88 -2.98
C VAL A 42 -28.20 -2.32 -3.47
N LEU A 43 -29.36 -2.64 -4.04
CA LEU A 43 -29.66 -4.00 -4.54
C LEU A 43 -28.93 -4.30 -5.85
N PHE A 44 -28.83 -3.32 -6.74
CA PHE A 44 -28.28 -3.50 -8.08
C PHE A 44 -26.93 -2.77 -8.20
N GLY A 45 -26.03 -3.33 -8.97
CA GLY A 45 -24.82 -2.68 -9.40
C GLY A 45 -24.96 -2.11 -10.80
N HIS A 46 -23.95 -1.38 -11.22
CA HIS A 46 -23.84 -0.84 -12.57
C HIS A 46 -22.65 -1.47 -13.27
N THR A 47 -22.79 -1.72 -14.56
CA THR A 47 -21.69 -2.20 -15.40
C THR A 47 -21.55 -1.35 -16.65
N PHE A 48 -20.31 -1.21 -17.10
CA PHE A 48 -20.03 -0.71 -18.42
C PHE A 48 -18.83 -1.44 -19.04
N ALA A 49 -18.83 -1.54 -20.35
CA ALA A 49 -17.76 -2.18 -21.11
C ALA A 49 -17.20 -1.20 -22.16
N ILE A 50 -15.87 -1.20 -22.31
CA ILE A 50 -15.19 -0.46 -23.35
C ILE A 50 -14.29 -1.40 -24.12
N ASN A 51 -14.45 -1.42 -25.46
CA ASN A 51 -13.47 -1.98 -26.37
C ASN A 51 -12.77 -0.82 -27.10
N TRP A 52 -11.51 -0.62 -26.76
CA TRP A 52 -10.74 0.51 -27.32
C TRP A 52 -10.57 0.43 -28.82
N LYS A 53 -10.55 -0.77 -29.41
CA LYS A 53 -10.42 -0.92 -30.87
C LYS A 53 -11.66 -0.40 -31.60
N ASP A 54 -12.84 -0.71 -31.07
CA ASP A 54 -14.11 -0.32 -31.67
C ASP A 54 -14.37 1.17 -31.47
N LEU A 55 -13.95 1.67 -30.30
CA LEU A 55 -14.06 3.07 -29.95
C LEU A 55 -13.24 3.96 -30.88
N ILE A 56 -11.99 3.60 -31.16
CA ILE A 56 -11.10 4.34 -32.06
C ILE A 56 -11.57 4.28 -33.51
N LYS A 57 -12.22 3.19 -33.91
CA LYS A 57 -12.76 3.07 -35.28
C LYS A 57 -13.99 3.92 -35.54
N ASN A 58 -14.83 4.11 -34.52
CA ASN A 58 -16.15 4.69 -34.67
C ASN A 58 -16.22 6.18 -34.31
N THR A 59 -15.21 6.72 -33.67
CA THR A 59 -15.20 8.12 -33.20
C THR A 59 -13.91 8.83 -33.56
N MET A 60 -14.05 10.04 -34.11
CA MET A 60 -12.93 10.89 -34.44
C MET A 60 -12.49 11.72 -33.23
N TYR A 61 -13.41 11.99 -32.31
CA TYR A 61 -13.16 12.75 -31.10
C TYR A 61 -13.65 11.98 -29.86
N ILE A 62 -12.95 12.13 -28.74
CA ILE A 62 -13.32 11.53 -27.45
C ILE A 62 -14.70 12.04 -26.98
N GLU A 63 -15.04 13.26 -27.32
CA GLU A 63 -16.32 13.91 -26.96
C GLU A 63 -17.53 13.20 -27.58
N ASP A 64 -17.37 12.56 -28.72
CA ASP A 64 -18.42 11.81 -29.43
C ASP A 64 -18.60 10.39 -28.90
N THR A 65 -17.76 9.99 -27.97
CA THR A 65 -17.78 8.65 -27.43
C THR A 65 -18.89 8.46 -26.42
N LYS A 66 -19.90 7.68 -26.78
CA LYS A 66 -20.95 7.27 -25.87
C LYS A 66 -20.62 5.91 -25.26
N VAL A 67 -20.52 5.86 -23.94
CA VAL A 67 -20.38 4.61 -23.19
C VAL A 67 -21.71 4.35 -22.49
N SER A 68 -22.32 3.22 -22.81
CA SER A 68 -23.57 2.81 -22.17
C SER A 68 -23.26 2.22 -20.79
N VAL A 69 -23.90 2.77 -19.78
CA VAL A 69 -23.93 2.21 -18.43
C VAL A 69 -25.25 1.47 -18.28
N SER A 70 -25.21 0.21 -17.89
CA SER A 70 -26.38 -0.60 -17.65
C SER A 70 -26.44 -1.08 -16.21
N ASP A 71 -27.63 -1.28 -15.70
CA ASP A 71 -27.84 -1.91 -14.41
C ASP A 71 -27.53 -3.39 -14.52
N CYS A 72 -26.80 -3.90 -13.54
CA CYS A 72 -26.41 -5.29 -13.49
C CYS A 72 -26.99 -5.94 -12.22
N PRO A 73 -28.11 -6.67 -12.33
CA PRO A 73 -28.71 -7.35 -11.18
C PRO A 73 -27.82 -8.48 -10.65
N ASN A 74 -27.02 -9.10 -11.52
CA ASN A 74 -26.13 -10.21 -11.20
C ASN A 74 -24.67 -9.76 -11.16
N THR A 75 -24.35 -8.76 -10.33
CA THR A 75 -22.97 -8.37 -10.10
C THR A 75 -22.23 -9.47 -9.33
N THR A 76 -20.91 -9.47 -9.43
CA THR A 76 -20.05 -10.31 -8.59
C THR A 76 -20.26 -10.06 -7.08
N PHE A 77 -20.83 -8.90 -6.73
CA PHE A 77 -21.11 -8.51 -5.36
C PHE A 77 -22.49 -9.01 -4.92
N ILE A 78 -22.50 -10.15 -4.26
CA ILE A 78 -23.72 -10.83 -3.82
C ILE A 78 -24.20 -10.23 -2.49
N ASN A 79 -25.51 -10.14 -2.29
CA ASN A 79 -26.15 -9.68 -1.06
C ASN A 79 -25.71 -8.26 -0.65
N LYS A 80 -25.16 -8.12 0.57
CA LYS A 80 -24.68 -6.85 1.13
C LYS A 80 -23.27 -6.46 0.68
N GLN A 81 -22.62 -7.28 -0.13
CA GLN A 81 -21.29 -6.95 -0.66
C GLN A 81 -21.38 -5.74 -1.58
N HIS A 82 -20.37 -4.92 -1.53
CA HIS A 82 -20.22 -3.71 -2.34
C HIS A 82 -18.74 -3.55 -2.76
N GLY A 83 -18.52 -2.79 -3.80
CA GLY A 83 -17.17 -2.54 -4.29
C GLY A 83 -17.12 -2.23 -5.77
N THR A 84 -15.91 -2.28 -6.30
CA THR A 84 -15.65 -2.08 -7.73
C THR A 84 -14.75 -3.20 -8.23
N ARG A 85 -15.16 -3.84 -9.32
CA ARG A 85 -14.39 -4.83 -10.05
C ARG A 85 -14.00 -4.30 -11.41
N VAL A 86 -12.73 -4.42 -11.75
CA VAL A 86 -12.21 -4.05 -13.07
C VAL A 86 -11.69 -5.31 -13.74
N ILE A 87 -12.27 -5.67 -14.87
CA ILE A 87 -11.91 -6.85 -15.64
C ILE A 87 -11.18 -6.37 -16.91
N LEU A 88 -9.95 -6.82 -17.07
CA LEU A 88 -9.12 -6.51 -18.22
C LEU A 88 -9.05 -7.72 -19.13
N SER A 89 -9.49 -7.57 -20.38
CA SER A 89 -9.48 -8.62 -21.39
C SER A 89 -8.63 -8.23 -22.57
N ASN A 90 -8.16 -9.24 -23.30
CA ASN A 90 -7.26 -9.03 -24.43
C ASN A 90 -6.04 -8.20 -24.03
N LEU A 91 -5.31 -8.69 -23.03
CA LEU A 91 -4.10 -8.06 -22.54
C LEU A 91 -3.12 -7.82 -23.71
N ARG A 92 -2.49 -6.68 -23.74
CA ARG A 92 -1.48 -6.34 -24.74
C ARG A 92 -0.24 -7.19 -24.58
N ARG A 93 0.15 -7.48 -23.36
CA ARG A 93 1.19 -8.45 -23.05
C ARG A 93 0.58 -9.86 -23.01
N LYS A 94 1.01 -10.72 -23.90
CA LYS A 94 0.45 -12.07 -24.06
C LYS A 94 1.12 -13.12 -23.19
N THR A 95 2.39 -12.93 -22.87
CA THR A 95 3.18 -13.90 -22.12
C THR A 95 3.62 -13.31 -20.79
N TRP A 96 3.30 -13.98 -19.71
CA TRP A 96 3.68 -13.64 -18.36
C TRP A 96 4.56 -14.77 -17.81
N LEU A 97 5.75 -14.42 -17.38
CA LEU A 97 6.73 -15.35 -16.81
C LEU A 97 6.68 -15.26 -15.28
N ARG A 98 7.22 -16.29 -14.60
CA ARG A 98 7.36 -16.32 -13.16
C ARG A 98 7.97 -15.02 -12.61
N LYS A 99 9.06 -14.54 -13.21
CA LYS A 99 9.72 -13.29 -12.81
C LYS A 99 8.79 -12.07 -12.82
N ASP A 100 7.83 -12.02 -13.74
CA ASP A 100 6.91 -10.89 -13.87
C ASP A 100 5.93 -10.86 -12.71
N PHE A 101 5.39 -12.01 -12.33
CA PHE A 101 4.51 -12.13 -11.16
C PHE A 101 5.26 -11.85 -9.86
N ARG A 102 6.50 -12.31 -9.74
CA ARG A 102 7.35 -12.02 -8.58
C ARG A 102 7.61 -10.51 -8.44
N ASN A 103 7.94 -9.84 -9.55
CA ASN A 103 8.12 -8.38 -9.56
C ASN A 103 6.82 -7.64 -9.23
N LEU A 104 5.69 -8.12 -9.73
CA LEU A 104 4.37 -7.56 -9.39
C LEU A 104 4.08 -7.73 -7.90
N ALA A 105 4.29 -8.91 -7.33
CA ALA A 105 4.09 -9.17 -5.91
C ALA A 105 4.99 -8.30 -5.03
N ARG A 106 6.27 -8.14 -5.37
CA ARG A 106 7.18 -7.23 -4.66
C ARG A 106 6.69 -5.78 -4.73
N THR A 107 6.23 -5.33 -5.90
CA THR A 107 5.67 -3.99 -6.06
C THR A 107 4.39 -3.79 -5.23
N ILE A 108 3.51 -4.79 -5.18
CA ILE A 108 2.30 -4.76 -4.35
C ILE A 108 2.67 -4.64 -2.88
N ASN A 109 3.67 -5.38 -2.41
CA ASN A 109 4.14 -5.29 -1.03
C ASN A 109 4.59 -3.88 -0.63
N THR A 110 5.11 -3.08 -1.59
CA THR A 110 5.47 -1.68 -1.31
C THR A 110 4.28 -0.73 -1.15
N LEU A 111 3.08 -1.14 -1.56
CA LEU A 111 1.86 -0.35 -1.39
C LEU A 111 1.27 -0.45 0.03
N ILE A 112 1.67 -1.46 0.77
CA ILE A 112 1.19 -1.72 2.12
C ILE A 112 2.14 -1.02 3.09
N SER A 113 1.59 -0.09 3.90
CA SER A 113 2.39 0.54 4.95
C SER A 113 2.66 -0.47 6.08
N PRO A 114 3.92 -0.76 6.40
CA PRO A 114 4.23 -1.67 7.51
C PRO A 114 3.95 -1.06 8.89
N PHE A 115 3.69 0.24 8.94
CA PHE A 115 3.57 1.01 10.16
C PHE A 115 2.12 1.25 10.60
N GLU A 116 1.15 1.04 9.71
CA GLU A 116 -0.27 1.21 10.03
C GLU A 116 -0.85 -0.06 10.66
N LYS A 117 -0.98 -0.08 11.99
CA LYS A 117 -1.61 -1.18 12.75
C LYS A 117 -3.11 -1.01 12.96
N ASN A 118 -3.75 -0.07 12.29
CA ASN A 118 -5.18 0.17 12.46
C ASN A 118 -6.03 -0.92 11.79
N LYS A 119 -7.13 -1.29 12.42
CA LYS A 119 -8.07 -2.35 11.95
C LYS A 119 -8.70 -2.08 10.59
N ASP A 120 -8.65 -0.85 10.11
CA ASP A 120 -9.15 -0.43 8.79
C ASP A 120 -8.04 -0.39 7.72
N ASN A 121 -7.06 -1.28 7.83
CA ASN A 121 -5.90 -1.27 6.95
C ASN A 121 -6.29 -1.58 5.51
N PHE A 122 -5.73 -0.77 4.60
CA PHE A 122 -5.69 -1.11 3.20
C PHE A 122 -4.82 -2.36 3.02
N SER A 123 -5.40 -3.42 2.49
CA SER A 123 -4.70 -4.65 2.14
C SER A 123 -4.79 -4.90 0.64
N VAL A 124 -3.76 -5.47 0.08
CA VAL A 124 -3.73 -5.90 -1.32
C VAL A 124 -3.34 -7.35 -1.34
N GLU A 125 -4.13 -8.14 -2.04
CA GLU A 125 -3.89 -9.55 -2.24
C GLU A 125 -3.66 -9.82 -3.73
N LEU A 126 -2.63 -10.58 -4.06
CA LEU A 126 -2.37 -11.08 -5.40
C LEU A 126 -2.78 -12.54 -5.46
N VAL A 127 -3.86 -12.80 -6.19
CA VAL A 127 -4.36 -14.15 -6.42
C VAL A 127 -3.91 -14.62 -7.80
N LEU A 128 -3.23 -15.74 -7.84
CA LEU A 128 -2.81 -16.41 -9.07
C LEU A 128 -3.66 -17.66 -9.32
N PRO A 129 -3.71 -18.16 -10.57
CA PRO A 129 -4.25 -19.48 -10.83
C PRO A 129 -3.50 -20.56 -10.02
N GLU A 130 -4.22 -21.60 -9.64
CA GLU A 130 -3.76 -22.65 -8.72
C GLU A 130 -2.40 -23.26 -9.13
N GLU A 131 -2.20 -23.47 -10.43
CA GLU A 131 -0.94 -23.98 -10.99
C GLU A 131 0.26 -23.05 -10.78
N GLN A 132 0.01 -21.75 -10.56
CA GLN A 132 1.02 -20.70 -10.49
C GLN A 132 1.17 -20.12 -9.08
N GLU A 133 0.36 -20.53 -8.12
CA GLU A 133 0.44 -20.04 -6.73
C GLU A 133 1.84 -20.16 -6.12
N ASN A 134 2.54 -21.26 -6.46
CA ASN A 134 3.90 -21.50 -5.97
C ASN A 134 4.94 -20.47 -6.45
N TRP A 135 4.60 -19.66 -7.46
CA TRP A 135 5.52 -18.67 -8.01
C TRP A 135 5.81 -17.51 -7.06
N ILE A 136 4.92 -17.26 -6.12
CA ILE A 136 4.99 -16.11 -5.21
C ILE A 136 5.01 -16.50 -3.72
N LYS A 137 4.87 -17.79 -3.38
CA LYS A 137 4.78 -18.25 -1.97
C LYS A 137 6.00 -17.90 -1.13
N ASP A 138 7.17 -17.83 -1.75
CA ASP A 138 8.46 -17.54 -1.11
C ASP A 138 8.82 -16.05 -1.11
N ILE A 139 7.91 -15.18 -1.54
CA ILE A 139 8.14 -13.73 -1.49
C ILE A 139 7.81 -13.24 -0.09
N PHE A 140 8.84 -12.79 0.61
CA PHE A 140 8.70 -12.18 1.94
C PHE A 140 7.80 -10.95 1.88
N ASN A 141 6.90 -10.84 2.83
CA ASN A 141 6.16 -9.61 3.03
C ASN A 141 7.05 -8.58 3.75
N ILE A 142 6.66 -7.32 3.72
CA ILE A 142 7.47 -6.26 4.31
C ILE A 142 7.63 -6.39 5.82
N ASN A 143 6.68 -7.03 6.51
CA ASN A 143 6.77 -7.27 7.96
C ASN A 143 7.85 -8.29 8.28
N ASP A 144 7.96 -9.36 7.48
CA ASP A 144 9.01 -10.37 7.65
C ASP A 144 10.40 -9.73 7.47
N ILE A 145 10.52 -8.82 6.49
CA ILE A 145 11.76 -8.07 6.29
C ILE A 145 12.06 -7.19 7.51
N ILE A 146 11.09 -6.45 8.02
CA ILE A 146 11.27 -5.60 9.19
C ILE A 146 11.63 -6.43 10.42
N GLU A 147 10.99 -7.57 10.61
CA GLU A 147 11.28 -8.46 11.74
C GLU A 147 12.70 -9.04 11.69
N SER A 148 13.29 -9.14 10.51
CA SER A 148 14.68 -9.58 10.34
C SER A 148 15.74 -8.52 10.67
N ALA A 149 15.34 -7.30 11.00
CA ALA A 149 16.27 -6.25 11.41
C ALA A 149 16.99 -6.60 12.71
N ILE A 150 18.28 -6.30 12.79
CA ILE A 150 19.09 -6.52 13.99
C ILE A 150 18.76 -5.49 15.06
N TYR A 151 18.56 -4.25 14.66
CA TYR A 151 18.18 -3.18 15.57
C TYR A 151 16.81 -2.63 15.20
N HIS A 152 15.96 -2.51 16.21
CA HIS A 152 14.67 -1.84 16.11
C HIS A 152 14.66 -0.68 17.11
N PHE A 153 14.36 0.49 16.61
CA PHE A 153 14.20 1.68 17.43
C PHE A 153 12.86 2.32 17.10
N LYS A 154 12.04 2.54 18.13
CA LYS A 154 10.74 3.22 17.99
C LYS A 154 10.71 4.38 18.96
N PHE A 155 10.15 5.49 18.52
CA PHE A 155 9.96 6.64 19.38
C PHE A 155 8.60 7.28 19.16
N PHE A 156 8.15 7.95 20.19
CA PHE A 156 6.94 8.73 20.20
C PHE A 156 7.18 10.02 20.98
N ILE A 157 6.74 11.14 20.41
CA ILE A 157 6.83 12.47 20.99
C ILE A 157 5.42 13.07 20.98
N ASN A 158 4.93 13.53 22.14
CA ASN A 158 3.64 14.19 22.21
C ASN A 158 3.76 15.73 22.07
N ASN A 159 2.62 16.41 22.02
CA ASN A 159 2.56 17.87 21.88
C ASN A 159 3.17 18.63 23.06
N ASN A 160 3.31 17.98 24.23
CA ASN A 160 3.91 18.57 25.43
C ASN A 160 5.44 18.42 25.48
N GLY A 161 6.01 17.75 24.51
CA GLY A 161 7.42 17.45 24.46
C GLY A 161 7.87 16.25 25.30
N GLU A 162 6.91 15.50 25.85
CA GLU A 162 7.20 14.20 26.46
C GLU A 162 7.54 13.20 25.38
N TYR A 163 8.55 12.38 25.60
CA TYR A 163 8.92 11.37 24.63
C TYR A 163 9.20 10.03 25.26
N THR A 164 8.87 9.00 24.50
CA THR A 164 9.21 7.60 24.82
C THR A 164 10.00 7.01 23.68
N TRP A 165 10.93 6.14 24.00
CA TRP A 165 11.58 5.34 22.99
C TRP A 165 11.83 3.92 23.49
N ILE A 166 11.84 3.01 22.53
CA ILE A 166 12.13 1.59 22.75
C ILE A 166 13.22 1.19 21.78
N TYR A 167 14.26 0.62 22.32
CA TYR A 167 15.33 0.02 21.55
C TYR A 167 15.31 -1.49 21.77
N LYS A 168 15.45 -2.26 20.70
CA LYS A 168 15.55 -3.70 20.73
C LYS A 168 16.70 -4.14 19.83
N PHE A 169 17.59 -4.94 20.36
CA PHE A 169 18.67 -5.60 19.65
C PHE A 169 18.35 -7.09 19.54
N VAL A 170 18.32 -7.59 18.31
CA VAL A 170 18.01 -8.99 17.98
C VAL A 170 19.09 -9.49 17.03
N PRO A 171 20.24 -9.90 17.55
CA PRO A 171 21.31 -10.40 16.71
C PRO A 171 20.90 -11.74 16.09
N PRO A 172 21.38 -12.04 14.87
CA PRO A 172 21.28 -13.40 14.32
C PRO A 172 21.89 -14.42 15.28
N SER A 173 21.24 -15.57 15.42
CA SER A 173 21.68 -16.65 16.32
C SER A 173 23.10 -17.14 16.05
N VAL A 174 23.56 -16.97 14.81
CA VAL A 174 24.93 -17.33 14.37
C VAL A 174 26.03 -16.57 15.17
N PHE A 175 25.72 -15.39 15.68
CA PHE A 175 26.69 -14.57 16.43
C PHE A 175 26.79 -14.93 17.91
N GLY A 176 25.92 -15.81 18.43
CA GLY A 176 25.93 -16.21 19.84
C GLY A 176 25.71 -15.04 20.82
N LEU A 177 25.16 -13.92 20.35
CA LEU A 177 24.86 -12.74 21.16
C LEU A 177 23.46 -12.80 21.72
N GLU A 178 23.26 -12.29 22.93
CA GLU A 178 21.96 -12.21 23.54
C GLU A 178 21.12 -11.04 23.03
N CYS A 179 19.80 -11.28 22.93
CA CYS A 179 18.86 -10.21 22.63
C CYS A 179 18.78 -9.21 23.80
N SER A 180 18.72 -7.95 23.50
CA SER A 180 18.50 -6.92 24.51
C SER A 180 17.35 -5.98 24.13
N LYS A 181 16.64 -5.51 25.15
CA LYS A 181 15.57 -4.53 25.01
C LYS A 181 15.72 -3.45 26.05
N LYS A 182 15.66 -2.20 25.65
CA LYS A 182 15.63 -1.04 26.51
C LYS A 182 14.45 -0.15 26.14
N ALA A 183 13.71 0.31 27.13
CA ALA A 183 12.64 1.27 26.97
C ALA A 183 12.88 2.43 27.95
N VAL A 184 12.72 3.64 27.50
CA VAL A 184 12.93 4.85 28.29
C VAL A 184 11.77 5.81 28.06
N TYR A 185 11.34 6.41 29.15
CA TYR A 185 10.32 7.47 29.14
C TYR A 185 10.97 8.75 29.68
N HIS A 186 10.72 9.89 29.04
CA HIS A 186 11.21 11.19 29.45
C HIS A 186 10.07 12.22 29.46
N ASP A 187 9.95 12.93 30.55
CA ASP A 187 8.90 13.96 30.74
C ASP A 187 9.17 15.22 29.91
N LYS A 188 10.44 15.47 29.56
CA LYS A 188 10.83 16.66 28.80
C LYS A 188 11.72 16.30 27.65
N LEU A 189 11.35 16.77 26.51
CA LEU A 189 12.13 16.63 25.31
C LEU A 189 13.25 17.65 25.26
N LEU A 190 14.49 17.19 25.16
CA LEU A 190 15.63 17.99 24.66
C LEU A 190 15.72 19.44 25.17
N LEU A 191 15.15 19.74 26.32
CA LEU A 191 15.09 21.11 26.78
C LEU A 191 16.38 21.58 27.42
N ASP A 192 17.39 20.69 27.63
CA ASP A 192 18.32 21.12 28.65
C ASP A 192 19.80 21.17 28.35
N ASN A 193 20.36 20.59 27.34
CA ASN A 193 21.82 20.61 27.27
C ASN A 193 22.44 21.02 25.93
N ASN A 194 21.65 21.26 24.92
CA ASN A 194 22.14 21.74 23.64
C ASN A 194 21.28 22.90 23.15
N LYS A 195 21.66 24.12 23.45
CA LYS A 195 20.94 25.34 23.05
C LYS A 195 20.59 25.43 21.56
N ASN A 196 21.20 24.59 20.74
CA ASN A 196 20.99 24.54 19.30
C ASN A 196 19.87 23.59 18.85
N LEU A 197 19.27 22.80 19.76
CA LEU A 197 18.22 21.82 19.47
C LEU A 197 16.95 22.03 20.29
N THR A 198 16.82 23.14 21.00
CA THR A 198 15.62 23.43 21.81
C THR A 198 14.46 23.84 20.90
N LEU A 199 13.48 22.94 20.77
CA LEU A 199 12.18 23.27 20.21
C LEU A 199 11.42 24.17 21.22
N LYS A 200 10.90 25.30 20.76
CA LYS A 200 10.04 26.15 21.57
C LYS A 200 8.66 25.50 21.72
N ALA A 201 7.94 25.77 22.80
CA ALA A 201 6.60 25.25 23.03
C ALA A 201 5.63 25.53 21.85
N ASN A 202 5.75 26.68 21.19
CA ASN A 202 5.00 27.02 19.99
C ASN A 202 5.33 26.11 18.80
N ASP A 203 6.58 25.68 18.66
CA ASP A 203 7.00 24.80 17.56
C ASP A 203 6.41 23.40 17.74
N LEU A 204 6.40 22.90 18.99
CA LEU A 204 5.77 21.61 19.33
C LEU A 204 4.27 21.60 19.03
N ASN A 205 3.56 22.69 19.34
CA ASN A 205 2.14 22.81 19.03
C ASN A 205 1.85 22.86 17.53
N GLN A 206 2.75 23.40 16.73
CA GLN A 206 2.63 23.43 15.27
C GLN A 206 2.97 22.09 14.63
N ILE A 207 3.97 21.39 15.13
CA ILE A 207 4.41 20.08 14.61
C ILE A 207 3.40 18.99 15.00
N GLY A 208 2.83 19.07 16.19
CA GLY A 208 1.95 18.04 16.75
C GLY A 208 2.71 16.82 17.27
N THR A 209 2.00 15.69 17.38
CA THR A 209 2.60 14.42 17.79
C THR A 209 3.45 13.82 16.69
N VAL A 210 4.63 13.32 17.04
CA VAL A 210 5.55 12.66 16.12
C VAL A 210 5.81 11.23 16.59
N ALA A 211 5.69 10.28 15.67
CA ALA A 211 6.10 8.90 15.90
C ALA A 211 7.02 8.43 14.77
N GLY A 212 7.99 7.63 15.10
CA GLY A 212 8.91 7.09 14.10
C GLY A 212 9.50 5.76 14.51
N GLU A 213 9.94 5.03 13.51
CA GLU A 213 10.64 3.76 13.66
C GLU A 213 11.89 3.76 12.78
N PHE A 214 12.96 3.18 13.30
CA PHE A 214 14.20 2.91 12.57
C PHE A 214 14.53 1.44 12.69
N HIS A 215 14.91 0.84 11.57
CA HIS A 215 15.32 -0.56 11.51
C HIS A 215 16.68 -0.64 10.83
N VAL A 216 17.62 -1.35 11.44
CA VAL A 216 18.97 -1.55 10.89
C VAL A 216 19.16 -3.01 10.58
N PHE A 217 19.56 -3.28 9.35
CA PHE A 217 19.76 -4.62 8.82
C PHE A 217 21.25 -4.92 8.66
N ASN A 218 21.63 -6.16 8.89
CA ASN A 218 22.94 -6.63 8.46
C ASN A 218 22.83 -7.08 6.99
N LEU A 219 23.55 -6.41 6.12
CA LEU A 219 23.62 -6.72 4.69
C LEU A 219 24.81 -7.64 4.36
N SER A 220 25.27 -8.47 5.30
CA SER A 220 26.28 -9.48 5.01
C SER A 220 25.77 -10.47 3.95
N SER A 221 26.69 -10.98 3.14
CA SER A 221 26.36 -11.95 2.07
C SER A 221 25.59 -13.15 2.57
N ASP A 222 25.88 -13.61 3.80
CA ASP A 222 25.22 -14.79 4.38
C ASP A 222 23.75 -14.56 4.66
N ILE A 223 23.39 -13.34 5.10
CA ILE A 223 21.98 -12.96 5.33
C ILE A 223 21.30 -12.63 4.01
N LEU A 224 21.98 -11.92 3.09
CA LEU A 224 21.42 -11.64 1.77
C LEU A 224 21.17 -12.94 0.98
N ASN A 225 22.01 -13.95 1.14
CA ASN A 225 21.81 -15.24 0.50
C ASN A 225 20.58 -15.98 1.03
N THR A 226 20.18 -15.80 2.30
CA THR A 226 18.93 -16.37 2.80
C THR A 226 17.70 -15.73 2.13
N PHE A 227 17.79 -14.48 1.73
CA PHE A 227 16.73 -13.78 0.98
C PHE A 227 16.77 -14.07 -0.54
N ASN A 228 17.93 -14.45 -1.09
CA ASN A 228 18.13 -14.67 -2.52
C ASN A 228 18.03 -16.14 -2.95
N GLN A 229 18.04 -17.09 -2.02
CA GLN A 229 17.96 -18.53 -2.33
C GLN A 229 16.66 -18.99 -2.99
N SER A 230 15.77 -18.07 -3.34
CA SER A 230 14.48 -18.32 -3.97
C SER A 230 14.40 -17.87 -5.45
N GLU A 231 15.53 -17.68 -6.14
CA GLU A 231 15.53 -17.47 -7.59
C GLU A 231 15.53 -18.77 -8.40
#